data_88cefa29a1b2b4f7126e9111bfde475c
#
_entry.id   88cefa29a1b2b4f7126e9111bfde475c
#
_cell.length_a   1.000
_cell.length_b   1.000
_cell.length_c   1.000
_cell.angle_alpha   90.00
_cell.angle_beta   90.00
_cell.angle_gamma   90.00
#
_symmetry.space_group_name_H-M   'P 1'
#
loop_
_entity.id
_entity.type
_entity.pdbx_description
1 polymer ?
#
loop_
_entity_poly.entity_id
_entity_poly.type
_entity_poly.pdbx_seq_one_letter_code
_entity_poly.pdbx_strand_id
1 'polypeptide(L)'
;MRSLDELAPILDAAMKYEIAVALSRLRKMLVQPDLLEKAPLQAFAIATRWGFEEEMKIASGPTLGLDIINSPSADPLNGISTADYRRLLIFHLERAQSAQRMLEDVSPRNPVCSACRAYVEKWHEEFKRRAKEELSLQPTSSVICSFDFLGPIADAIEAGDCGMTSCRKGGRKLETYRYYLEALRKRIDTLPNTI
;
A
#
# COMPACT_ATOMS: atom_id res chain seq x y z
N MET A 1 21.86 0.02 -16.88
CA MET A 1 21.86 0.03 -15.43
C MET A 1 20.60 -0.67 -14.99
N ARG A 2 20.70 -1.81 -14.30
CA ARG A 2 19.57 -2.72 -14.05
C ARG A 2 19.20 -2.81 -12.57
N SER A 3 20.03 -2.27 -11.67
CA SER A 3 19.78 -2.31 -10.22
C SER A 3 20.28 -1.02 -9.53
N LEU A 4 19.76 -0.80 -8.31
CA LEU A 4 20.22 0.29 -7.44
C LEU A 4 21.63 0.05 -6.90
N ASP A 5 22.05 -1.22 -6.79
CA ASP A 5 23.41 -1.57 -6.38
C ASP A 5 24.46 -1.13 -7.40
N GLU A 6 24.12 -1.14 -8.69
CA GLU A 6 24.98 -0.61 -9.74
C GLU A 6 24.97 0.93 -9.74
N LEU A 7 23.81 1.54 -9.41
CA LEU A 7 23.61 2.99 -9.45
C LEU A 7 24.31 3.71 -8.29
N ALA A 8 24.22 3.15 -7.08
CA ALA A 8 24.71 3.79 -5.87
C ALA A 8 26.21 4.18 -5.94
N PRO A 9 27.16 3.29 -6.31
CA PRO A 9 28.58 3.65 -6.36
C PRO A 9 28.91 4.69 -7.45
N ILE A 10 28.15 4.70 -8.55
CA ILE A 10 28.35 5.71 -9.61
C ILE A 10 27.84 7.06 -9.13
N LEU A 11 26.73 7.08 -8.39
CA LEU A 11 26.20 8.28 -7.79
C LEU A 11 27.14 8.83 -6.72
N ASP A 12 27.73 7.97 -5.88
CA ASP A 12 28.75 8.34 -4.89
C ASP A 12 29.96 8.99 -5.58
N ALA A 13 30.44 8.42 -6.68
CA ALA A 13 31.53 8.99 -7.46
C ALA A 13 31.15 10.34 -8.09
N ALA A 14 29.94 10.43 -8.67
CA ALA A 14 29.47 11.67 -9.28
C ALA A 14 29.31 12.80 -8.26
N MET A 15 28.87 12.48 -7.04
CA MET A 15 28.82 13.42 -5.92
C MET A 15 30.23 13.85 -5.48
N LYS A 16 31.13 12.89 -5.29
CA LYS A 16 32.52 13.17 -4.85
C LYS A 16 33.28 14.10 -5.82
N TYR A 17 33.04 13.91 -7.11
CA TYR A 17 33.72 14.69 -8.16
C TYR A 17 32.88 15.84 -8.72
N GLU A 18 31.75 16.14 -8.12
CA GLU A 18 30.84 17.24 -8.46
C GLU A 18 30.43 17.27 -9.95
N ILE A 19 30.20 16.09 -10.57
CA ILE A 19 29.83 15.95 -11.97
C ILE A 19 28.33 16.23 -12.16
N ALA A 20 27.97 17.50 -12.29
CA ALA A 20 26.57 17.95 -12.34
C ALA A 20 25.70 17.25 -13.42
N VAL A 21 26.26 17.04 -14.62
CA VAL A 21 25.54 16.38 -15.73
C VAL A 21 25.24 14.92 -15.42
N ALA A 22 26.20 14.20 -14.79
CA ALA A 22 25.99 12.83 -14.35
C ALA A 22 24.93 12.76 -13.24
N LEU A 23 25.06 13.64 -12.25
CA LEU A 23 24.09 13.71 -11.14
C LEU A 23 22.66 13.92 -11.62
N SER A 24 22.42 14.86 -12.55
CA SER A 24 21.09 15.10 -13.10
C SER A 24 20.49 13.85 -13.77
N ARG A 25 21.30 13.05 -14.46
CA ARG A 25 20.86 11.81 -15.10
C ARG A 25 20.63 10.69 -14.08
N LEU A 26 21.54 10.52 -13.13
CA LEU A 26 21.46 9.47 -12.10
C LEU A 26 20.26 9.67 -11.16
N ARG A 27 19.95 10.92 -10.78
CA ARG A 27 18.75 11.26 -10.01
C ARG A 27 17.47 10.82 -10.72
N LYS A 28 17.35 11.10 -12.03
CA LYS A 28 16.21 10.64 -12.84
C LYS A 28 16.15 9.11 -12.93
N MET A 29 17.29 8.44 -12.96
CA MET A 29 17.34 6.98 -12.98
C MET A 29 16.91 6.39 -11.64
N LEU A 30 17.28 7.01 -10.51
CA LEU A 30 16.92 6.56 -9.16
C LEU A 30 15.40 6.39 -8.97
N VAL A 31 14.62 7.25 -9.60
CA VAL A 31 13.14 7.26 -9.48
C VAL A 31 12.43 6.65 -10.68
N GLN A 32 13.13 5.84 -11.49
CA GLN A 32 12.47 5.10 -12.57
C GLN A 32 11.49 4.07 -12.01
N PRO A 33 10.29 3.93 -12.60
CA PRO A 33 9.25 3.01 -12.10
C PRO A 33 9.75 1.59 -11.87
N ASP A 34 10.51 1.03 -12.80
CA ASP A 34 11.07 -0.33 -12.70
C ASP A 34 11.99 -0.56 -11.50
N LEU A 35 12.73 0.47 -11.08
CA LEU A 35 13.60 0.42 -9.91
C LEU A 35 12.83 0.65 -8.62
N LEU A 36 11.87 1.57 -8.64
CA LEU A 36 11.00 1.83 -7.50
C LEU A 36 10.08 0.66 -7.17
N GLU A 37 9.60 -0.09 -8.16
CA GLU A 37 8.81 -1.30 -7.95
C GLU A 37 9.64 -2.41 -7.28
N LYS A 38 10.91 -2.55 -7.66
CA LYS A 38 11.78 -3.62 -7.17
C LYS A 38 12.39 -3.33 -5.79
N ALA A 39 12.81 -2.09 -5.55
CA ALA A 39 13.55 -1.74 -4.36
C ALA A 39 13.25 -0.30 -3.87
N PRO A 40 11.98 0.01 -3.51
CA PRO A 40 11.59 1.37 -3.15
C PRO A 40 12.28 1.88 -1.88
N LEU A 41 12.51 1.01 -0.91
CA LEU A 41 13.16 1.37 0.35
C LEU A 41 14.65 1.72 0.14
N GLN A 42 15.33 0.99 -0.75
CA GLN A 42 16.71 1.30 -1.13
C GLN A 42 16.78 2.61 -1.91
N ALA A 43 15.83 2.87 -2.81
CA ALA A 43 15.76 4.15 -3.53
C ALA A 43 15.56 5.32 -2.57
N PHE A 44 14.65 5.16 -1.59
CA PHE A 44 14.43 6.13 -0.52
C PHE A 44 15.72 6.38 0.29
N ALA A 45 16.41 5.31 0.72
CA ALA A 45 17.64 5.42 1.49
C ALA A 45 18.77 6.14 0.72
N ILE A 46 18.91 5.86 -0.58
CA ILE A 46 19.89 6.56 -1.42
C ILE A 46 19.52 8.03 -1.56
N ALA A 47 18.25 8.36 -1.80
CA ALA A 47 17.80 9.74 -1.93
C ALA A 47 18.02 10.55 -0.64
N THR A 48 17.70 9.98 0.52
CA THR A 48 17.91 10.66 1.81
C THR A 48 19.39 10.86 2.12
N ARG A 49 20.23 9.84 1.88
CA ARG A 49 21.67 9.91 2.10
C ARG A 49 22.32 11.10 1.39
N TRP A 50 21.86 11.43 0.19
CA TRP A 50 22.41 12.51 -0.62
C TRP A 50 21.58 13.80 -0.60
N GLY A 51 20.52 13.86 0.22
CA GLY A 51 19.66 15.04 0.35
C GLY A 51 18.83 15.35 -0.90
N PHE A 52 18.46 14.33 -1.68
CA PHE A 52 17.64 14.50 -2.88
C PHE A 52 16.14 14.51 -2.49
N GLU A 53 15.68 15.66 -1.99
CA GLU A 53 14.32 15.81 -1.43
C GLU A 53 13.21 15.39 -2.39
N GLU A 54 13.32 15.73 -3.68
CA GLU A 54 12.27 15.39 -4.66
C GLU A 54 12.25 13.88 -4.96
N GLU A 55 13.42 13.26 -5.11
CA GLU A 55 13.54 11.82 -5.33
C GLU A 55 13.11 11.03 -4.07
N MET A 56 13.42 11.56 -2.88
CA MET A 56 12.98 11.01 -1.61
C MET A 56 11.45 10.98 -1.51
N LYS A 57 10.77 12.10 -1.86
CA LYS A 57 9.31 12.16 -1.91
C LYS A 57 8.74 11.12 -2.88
N ILE A 58 9.29 11.04 -4.09
CA ILE A 58 8.83 10.08 -5.10
C ILE A 58 9.04 8.65 -4.61
N ALA A 59 10.19 8.34 -4.01
CA ALA A 59 10.50 7.00 -3.53
C ALA A 59 9.70 6.59 -2.28
N SER A 60 9.22 7.53 -1.48
CA SER A 60 8.46 7.23 -0.27
C SER A 60 7.11 6.56 -0.57
N GLY A 61 6.43 6.93 -1.64
CA GLY A 61 5.12 6.37 -2.01
C GLY A 61 5.14 4.86 -2.19
N PRO A 62 5.98 4.30 -3.05
CA PRO A 62 6.08 2.85 -3.25
C PRO A 62 6.45 2.06 -1.98
N THR A 63 7.10 2.68 -0.98
CA THR A 63 7.39 2.00 0.30
C THR A 63 6.14 1.63 1.07
N LEU A 64 5.00 2.30 0.83
CA LEU A 64 3.73 2.01 1.50
C LEU A 64 3.22 0.58 1.26
N GLY A 65 3.65 -0.07 0.17
CA GLY A 65 3.37 -1.47 -0.11
C GLY A 65 4.27 -2.46 0.64
N LEU A 66 5.18 -1.97 1.49
CA LEU A 66 6.10 -2.81 2.27
C LEU A 66 5.74 -2.77 3.74
N ASP A 67 5.90 -3.90 4.41
CA ASP A 67 5.95 -3.95 5.88
C ASP A 67 7.36 -3.54 6.34
N ILE A 68 7.55 -2.25 6.56
CA ILE A 68 8.86 -1.70 6.95
C ILE A 68 9.20 -1.95 8.43
N ILE A 69 8.21 -2.36 9.23
CA ILE A 69 8.38 -2.60 10.69
C ILE A 69 8.90 -4.01 10.92
N ASN A 70 8.30 -5.00 10.26
CA ASN A 70 8.63 -6.42 10.43
C ASN A 70 9.56 -6.95 9.34
N SER A 71 10.08 -6.07 8.47
CA SER A 71 11.00 -6.49 7.40
C SER A 71 12.27 -7.12 8.00
N PRO A 72 12.65 -8.33 7.58
CA PRO A 72 13.79 -9.04 8.15
C PRO A 72 15.14 -8.43 7.75
N SER A 73 15.18 -7.54 6.78
CA SER A 73 16.42 -6.96 6.25
C SER A 73 16.51 -5.46 6.58
N ALA A 74 17.50 -5.12 7.41
CA ALA A 74 17.88 -3.74 7.67
C ALA A 74 18.81 -3.17 6.56
N ASP A 75 19.33 -4.02 5.66
CA ASP A 75 20.33 -3.62 4.66
C ASP A 75 19.90 -2.46 3.75
N PRO A 76 18.63 -2.41 3.26
CA PRO A 76 18.19 -1.28 2.45
C PRO A 76 18.24 0.08 3.17
N LEU A 77 18.21 0.07 4.51
CA LEU A 77 18.20 1.27 5.35
C LEU A 77 19.61 1.68 5.82
N ASN A 78 20.63 0.93 5.44
CA ASN A 78 22.01 1.29 5.79
C ASN A 78 22.39 2.67 5.26
N GLY A 79 22.83 3.53 6.19
CA GLY A 79 23.25 4.89 5.86
C GLY A 79 22.15 5.95 5.85
N ILE A 80 20.90 5.57 6.20
CA ILE A 80 19.83 6.54 6.44
C ILE A 80 19.97 7.15 7.85
N SER A 81 19.66 8.44 8.00
CA SER A 81 19.64 9.06 9.31
C SER A 81 18.44 8.58 10.14
N THR A 82 18.60 8.57 11.48
CA THR A 82 17.47 8.28 12.37
C THR A 82 16.29 9.23 12.16
N ALA A 83 16.58 10.49 11.80
CA ALA A 83 15.55 11.49 11.52
C ALA A 83 14.73 11.14 10.28
N ASP A 84 15.39 10.73 9.19
CA ASP A 84 14.72 10.33 7.94
C ASP A 84 13.95 9.03 8.10
N TYR A 85 14.52 8.06 8.83
CA TYR A 85 13.79 6.84 9.16
C TYR A 85 12.53 7.13 9.98
N ARG A 86 12.63 8.00 11.00
CA ARG A 86 11.47 8.43 11.77
C ARG A 86 10.43 9.14 10.90
N ARG A 87 10.85 9.97 9.94
CA ARG A 87 9.97 10.65 9.00
C ARG A 87 9.18 9.64 8.14
N LEU A 88 9.87 8.60 7.65
CA LEU A 88 9.23 7.51 6.90
C LEU A 88 8.21 6.74 7.76
N LEU A 89 8.57 6.38 9.01
CA LEU A 89 7.66 5.70 9.92
C LEU A 89 6.41 6.54 10.24
N ILE A 90 6.57 7.84 10.48
CA ILE A 90 5.44 8.75 10.71
C ILE A 90 4.51 8.77 9.49
N PHE A 91 5.07 8.88 8.29
CA PHE A 91 4.30 8.86 7.05
C PHE A 91 3.49 7.58 6.90
N HIS A 92 4.08 6.41 7.15
CA HIS A 92 3.36 5.14 7.13
C HIS A 92 2.25 5.10 8.19
N LEU A 93 2.52 5.53 9.42
CA LEU A 93 1.57 5.54 10.52
C LEU A 93 0.36 6.46 10.24
N GLU A 94 0.61 7.68 9.80
CA GLU A 94 -0.45 8.66 9.50
C GLU A 94 -1.35 8.17 8.36
N ARG A 95 -0.74 7.56 7.33
CA ARG A 95 -1.50 6.97 6.22
C ARG A 95 -2.29 5.75 6.68
N ALA A 96 -1.71 4.87 7.51
CA ALA A 96 -2.40 3.72 8.08
C ALA A 96 -3.63 4.15 8.90
N GLN A 97 -3.48 5.12 9.79
CA GLN A 97 -4.58 5.67 10.58
C GLN A 97 -5.67 6.28 9.70
N SER A 98 -5.28 6.99 8.64
CA SER A 98 -6.22 7.60 7.72
C SER A 98 -6.98 6.56 6.90
N ALA A 99 -6.30 5.52 6.39
CA ALA A 99 -6.90 4.42 5.68
C ALA A 99 -7.86 3.59 6.57
N GLN A 100 -7.47 3.34 7.83
CA GLN A 100 -8.33 2.66 8.80
C GLN A 100 -9.60 3.46 9.14
N ARG A 101 -9.53 4.79 9.24
CA ARG A 101 -10.74 5.62 9.42
C ARG A 101 -11.70 5.47 8.24
N MET A 102 -11.19 5.36 7.02
CA MET A 102 -12.03 5.17 5.83
C MET A 102 -12.78 3.84 5.83
N LEU A 103 -12.28 2.81 6.51
CA LEU A 103 -13.04 1.56 6.72
C LEU A 103 -14.32 1.77 7.53
N GLU A 104 -14.33 2.74 8.45
CA GLU A 104 -15.51 3.05 9.26
C GLU A 104 -16.52 3.90 8.51
N ASP A 105 -16.05 4.77 7.63
CA ASP A 105 -16.89 5.72 6.89
C ASP A 105 -17.63 5.09 5.70
N VAL A 106 -17.16 3.97 5.19
CA VAL A 106 -17.74 3.31 4.03
C VAL A 106 -18.49 2.05 4.49
N SER A 107 -19.76 1.97 4.12
CA SER A 107 -20.59 0.80 4.40
C SER A 107 -21.05 0.13 3.10
N PRO A 108 -21.16 -1.20 3.07
CA PRO A 108 -21.72 -1.88 1.92
C PRO A 108 -23.20 -1.51 1.75
N ARG A 109 -23.68 -1.48 0.52
CA ARG A 109 -25.10 -1.25 0.24
C ARG A 109 -25.93 -2.38 0.83
N ASN A 110 -27.04 -2.03 1.48
CA ASN A 110 -27.92 -3.02 2.06
C ASN A 110 -28.53 -3.93 0.99
N PRO A 111 -28.37 -5.26 1.11
CA PRO A 111 -29.02 -6.21 0.23
C PRO A 111 -30.55 -6.24 0.46
N VAL A 112 -31.28 -6.70 -0.55
CA VAL A 112 -32.75 -6.67 -0.58
C VAL A 112 -33.39 -7.65 0.43
N CYS A 113 -32.72 -8.75 0.79
CA CYS A 113 -33.29 -9.75 1.71
C CYS A 113 -32.52 -9.82 3.04
N SER A 114 -33.24 -10.20 4.11
CA SER A 114 -32.68 -10.27 5.48
C SER A 114 -31.55 -11.30 5.62
N ALA A 115 -31.65 -12.45 4.98
CA ALA A 115 -30.59 -13.47 5.02
C ALA A 115 -29.31 -13.00 4.31
N CYS A 116 -29.47 -12.33 3.16
CA CYS A 116 -28.31 -11.74 2.47
C CYS A 116 -27.71 -10.58 3.27
N ARG A 117 -28.54 -9.83 4.02
CA ARG A 117 -28.06 -8.76 4.90
C ARG A 117 -27.16 -9.30 6.00
N ALA A 118 -27.60 -10.33 6.73
CA ALA A 118 -26.80 -10.95 7.78
C ALA A 118 -25.46 -11.49 7.26
N TYR A 119 -25.45 -12.05 6.05
CA TYR A 119 -24.22 -12.51 5.41
C TYR A 119 -23.28 -11.33 5.05
N VAL A 120 -23.83 -10.27 4.45
CA VAL A 120 -23.03 -9.07 4.11
C VAL A 120 -22.48 -8.39 5.36
N GLU A 121 -23.25 -8.32 6.43
CA GLU A 121 -22.81 -7.78 7.72
C GLU A 121 -21.64 -8.59 8.30
N LYS A 122 -21.76 -9.93 8.37
CA LYS A 122 -20.68 -10.81 8.84
C LYS A 122 -19.40 -10.66 7.98
N TRP A 123 -19.57 -10.64 6.65
CA TRP A 123 -18.44 -10.44 5.74
C TRP A 123 -17.77 -9.09 5.99
N HIS A 124 -18.55 -8.04 6.13
CA HIS A 124 -18.06 -6.69 6.34
C HIS A 124 -17.30 -6.54 7.66
N GLU A 125 -17.82 -7.14 8.73
CA GLU A 125 -17.15 -7.16 10.04
C GLU A 125 -15.80 -7.87 9.97
N GLU A 126 -15.76 -9.06 9.38
CA GLU A 126 -14.51 -9.82 9.24
C GLU A 126 -13.53 -9.14 8.30
N PHE A 127 -14.02 -8.59 7.17
CA PHE A 127 -13.22 -7.77 6.28
C PHE A 127 -12.58 -6.58 7.02
N LYS A 128 -13.38 -5.81 7.76
CA LYS A 128 -12.89 -4.65 8.53
C LYS A 128 -11.84 -5.05 9.55
N ARG A 129 -12.08 -6.12 10.28
CA ARG A 129 -11.14 -6.63 11.28
C ARG A 129 -9.77 -6.93 10.66
N ARG A 130 -9.75 -7.73 9.61
CA ARG A 130 -8.50 -8.09 8.91
C ARG A 130 -7.88 -6.90 8.18
N ALA A 131 -8.69 -6.06 7.54
CA ALA A 131 -8.19 -4.90 6.82
C ALA A 131 -7.51 -3.89 7.76
N LYS A 132 -7.96 -3.73 9.01
CA LYS A 132 -7.28 -2.90 10.00
C LYS A 132 -5.89 -3.41 10.32
N GLU A 133 -5.74 -4.71 10.51
CA GLU A 133 -4.46 -5.37 10.78
C GLU A 133 -3.51 -5.16 9.60
N GLU A 134 -3.97 -5.45 8.39
CA GLU A 134 -3.16 -5.35 7.17
C GLU A 134 -2.75 -3.91 6.84
N LEU A 135 -3.68 -2.97 6.92
CA LEU A 135 -3.42 -1.55 6.68
C LEU A 135 -2.49 -0.92 7.73
N SER A 136 -2.33 -1.52 8.91
CA SER A 136 -1.33 -1.08 9.89
C SER A 136 0.10 -1.35 9.44
N LEU A 137 0.30 -2.36 8.59
CA LEU A 137 1.61 -2.78 8.08
C LEU A 137 1.86 -2.20 6.67
N GLN A 138 0.85 -2.30 5.80
CA GLN A 138 0.92 -1.89 4.40
C GLN A 138 -0.28 -1.00 4.05
N PRO A 139 -0.18 0.33 4.25
CA PRO A 139 -1.33 1.23 4.16
C PRO A 139 -1.70 1.58 2.71
N THR A 140 -1.96 0.56 1.89
CA THR A 140 -2.36 0.67 0.48
C THR A 140 -3.67 -0.06 0.20
N SER A 141 -4.46 0.47 -0.73
CA SER A 141 -5.70 -0.19 -1.16
C SER A 141 -5.46 -1.52 -1.87
N SER A 142 -4.32 -1.67 -2.54
CA SER A 142 -3.98 -2.87 -3.30
C SER A 142 -3.93 -4.12 -2.44
N VAL A 143 -3.45 -4.02 -1.20
CA VAL A 143 -3.31 -5.14 -0.28
C VAL A 143 -4.67 -5.70 0.11
N ILE A 144 -5.57 -4.85 0.60
CA ILE A 144 -6.91 -5.26 1.07
C ILE A 144 -7.90 -5.56 -0.06
N CYS A 145 -7.56 -5.20 -1.29
CA CYS A 145 -8.34 -5.53 -2.49
C CYS A 145 -7.74 -6.68 -3.29
N SER A 146 -6.68 -7.32 -2.80
CA SER A 146 -6.04 -8.46 -3.45
C SER A 146 -6.89 -9.73 -3.31
N PHE A 147 -6.73 -10.66 -4.24
CA PHE A 147 -7.40 -11.96 -4.17
C PHE A 147 -6.94 -12.78 -2.97
N ASP A 148 -5.65 -12.71 -2.65
CA ASP A 148 -5.05 -13.42 -1.51
C ASP A 148 -5.61 -12.94 -0.17
N PHE A 149 -5.97 -11.65 -0.07
CA PHE A 149 -6.61 -11.09 1.11
C PHE A 149 -8.10 -11.44 1.18
N LEU A 150 -8.82 -11.36 0.06
CA LEU A 150 -10.27 -11.54 0.02
C LEU A 150 -10.72 -13.00 0.05
N GLY A 151 -9.93 -13.92 -0.52
CA GLY A 151 -10.25 -15.34 -0.60
C GLY A 151 -10.52 -15.97 0.77
N PRO A 152 -9.60 -15.88 1.74
CA PRO A 152 -9.79 -16.43 3.08
C PRO A 152 -10.98 -15.82 3.85
N ILE A 153 -11.39 -14.59 3.53
CA ILE A 153 -12.57 -13.98 4.14
C ILE A 153 -13.85 -14.60 3.56
N ALA A 154 -13.86 -14.86 2.24
CA ALA A 154 -14.98 -15.51 1.59
C ALA A 154 -15.16 -16.95 2.07
N ASP A 155 -14.07 -17.69 2.26
CA ASP A 155 -14.07 -19.08 2.72
C ASP A 155 -14.50 -19.21 4.19
N ALA A 156 -14.12 -18.25 5.02
CA ALA A 156 -14.45 -18.26 6.46
C ALA A 156 -15.95 -18.01 6.74
N ILE A 157 -16.67 -17.50 5.77
CA ILE A 157 -18.10 -17.16 5.93
C ILE A 157 -18.94 -18.11 5.10
N GLU A 158 -19.48 -19.14 5.74
CA GLU A 158 -20.43 -20.05 5.10
C GLU A 158 -21.57 -19.27 4.44
N ALA A 159 -21.70 -19.42 3.15
CA ALA A 159 -22.79 -18.87 2.37
C ALA A 159 -24.09 -19.59 2.71
N GLY A 160 -24.80 -19.14 3.72
CA GLY A 160 -26.16 -19.62 3.98
C GLY A 160 -27.01 -19.46 2.71
N ASP A 161 -27.59 -20.55 2.26
CA ASP A 161 -28.50 -20.55 1.11
C ASP A 161 -29.75 -19.77 1.48
N CYS A 162 -29.98 -18.62 0.88
CA CYS A 162 -31.14 -17.79 1.24
C CYS A 162 -32.48 -18.29 0.68
N GLY A 163 -32.48 -19.41 -0.04
CA GLY A 163 -33.68 -20.05 -0.58
C GLY A 163 -34.58 -19.21 -1.49
N MET A 164 -34.34 -17.92 -1.59
CA MET A 164 -35.10 -17.00 -2.46
C MET A 164 -34.61 -17.06 -3.90
N THR A 165 -35.52 -17.33 -4.84
CA THR A 165 -35.23 -17.41 -6.27
C THR A 165 -34.64 -16.13 -6.83
N SER A 166 -34.99 -14.96 -6.27
CA SER A 166 -34.41 -13.66 -6.61
C SER A 166 -32.96 -13.46 -6.11
N CYS A 167 -32.55 -14.21 -5.09
CA CYS A 167 -31.19 -14.20 -4.54
C CYS A 167 -30.32 -15.34 -5.11
N ARG A 168 -30.90 -16.37 -5.74
CA ARG A 168 -30.18 -17.49 -6.35
C ARG A 168 -29.17 -17.08 -7.43
N LYS A 169 -29.32 -15.90 -8.03
CA LYS A 169 -28.28 -15.31 -8.87
C LYS A 169 -27.24 -14.66 -7.94
N GLY A 170 -26.24 -15.41 -7.52
CA GLY A 170 -25.12 -14.98 -6.66
C GLY A 170 -24.43 -13.66 -7.07
N GLY A 171 -24.79 -13.11 -8.23
CA GLY A 171 -24.31 -11.85 -8.74
C GLY A 171 -24.53 -10.63 -7.84
N ARG A 172 -25.66 -10.55 -7.11
CA ARG A 172 -25.95 -9.36 -6.29
C ARG A 172 -25.05 -9.23 -5.04
N LYS A 173 -24.62 -10.35 -4.45
CA LYS A 173 -23.64 -10.32 -3.35
C LYS A 173 -22.29 -9.80 -3.85
N LEU A 174 -21.81 -10.35 -4.95
CA LEU A 174 -20.56 -9.94 -5.59
C LEU A 174 -20.60 -8.46 -6.02
N GLU A 175 -21.72 -7.98 -6.56
CA GLU A 175 -21.89 -6.57 -6.90
C GLU A 175 -21.79 -5.66 -5.67
N THR A 176 -22.42 -6.06 -4.55
CA THR A 176 -22.37 -5.29 -3.29
C THR A 176 -20.93 -5.13 -2.81
N TYR A 177 -20.15 -6.23 -2.82
CA TYR A 177 -18.74 -6.19 -2.43
C TYR A 177 -17.90 -5.40 -3.40
N ARG A 178 -18.11 -5.58 -4.70
CA ARG A 178 -17.39 -4.83 -5.72
C ARG A 178 -17.55 -3.33 -5.54
N TYR A 179 -18.79 -2.83 -5.41
CA TYR A 179 -19.05 -1.41 -5.20
C TYR A 179 -18.44 -0.89 -3.90
N TYR A 180 -18.50 -1.67 -2.83
CA TYR A 180 -17.89 -1.32 -1.56
C TYR A 180 -16.35 -1.20 -1.69
N LEU A 181 -15.72 -2.23 -2.25
CA LEU A 181 -14.26 -2.27 -2.44
C LEU A 181 -13.78 -1.18 -3.42
N GLU A 182 -14.50 -0.93 -4.50
CA GLU A 182 -14.18 0.15 -5.44
C GLU A 182 -14.29 1.53 -4.78
N ALA A 183 -15.32 1.76 -3.96
CA ALA A 183 -15.49 3.01 -3.23
C ALA A 183 -14.38 3.20 -2.19
N LEU A 184 -14.04 2.16 -1.44
CA LEU A 184 -12.99 2.16 -0.45
C LEU A 184 -11.62 2.39 -1.10
N ARG A 185 -11.31 1.65 -2.17
CA ARG A 185 -10.09 1.81 -2.95
C ARG A 185 -9.90 3.25 -3.41
N LYS A 186 -10.92 3.84 -4.06
CA LYS A 186 -10.86 5.22 -4.53
C LYS A 186 -10.53 6.19 -3.39
N ARG A 187 -11.13 6.01 -2.22
CA ARG A 187 -10.89 6.90 -1.05
C ARG A 187 -9.47 6.73 -0.50
N ILE A 188 -8.99 5.52 -0.34
CA ILE A 188 -7.62 5.25 0.14
C ILE A 188 -6.59 5.80 -0.86
N ASP A 189 -6.84 5.65 -2.17
CA ASP A 189 -5.93 6.13 -3.21
C ASP A 189 -5.87 7.68 -3.30
N THR A 190 -6.85 8.41 -2.70
CA THR A 190 -6.77 9.87 -2.58
C THR A 190 -5.92 10.37 -1.41
N LEU A 191 -5.51 9.49 -0.51
CA LEU A 191 -4.63 9.86 0.60
C LEU A 191 -3.23 10.28 0.08
N PRO A 192 -2.54 11.18 0.79
CA PRO A 192 -1.17 11.54 0.43
C PRO A 192 -0.29 10.30 0.25
N ASN A 193 0.41 10.22 -0.87
CA ASN A 193 1.28 9.10 -1.23
C ASN A 193 2.77 9.47 -1.25
N THR A 194 3.11 10.63 -0.69
CA THR A 194 4.49 11.12 -0.54
C THR A 194 4.65 11.82 0.80
N ILE A 195 5.87 11.79 1.32
CA ILE A 195 6.29 12.50 2.55
C ILE A 195 6.21 14.02 2.36
#